data_516ed45bd57dbb967746b0460937e711
#
_entry.id   516ed45bd57dbb967746b0460937e711
#
_cell.length_a   1.000
_cell.length_b   1.000
_cell.length_c   1.000
_cell.angle_alpha   90.00
_cell.angle_beta   90.00
_cell.angle_gamma   90.00
#
_symmetry.space_group_name_H-M   'P 1'
#
loop_
_entity.id
_entity.type
_entity.pdbx_description
1 polymer ?
#
loop_
_entity_poly.entity_id
_entity_poly.type
_entity_poly.pdbx_seq_one_letter_code
_entity_poly.pdbx_strand_id
1 'polypeptide(L)'
;MDIRLLSKSFFVRRLGLDDVDIIYDISCKNEIFYEYHPPFVTKQSITEDMEALPPNKSYDDKYYIGFFENNTLVANMDLILDYPTEKIAFIGLLMVNILYQNNGVGSKIVCDTCVYLKELGYKKIRVGVDKENPQSTYFWSKNGFKIISEKEYNVMELVL
;
A
#
# COMPACT_ATOMS: atom_id res chain seq x y z
N MET A 1 10.23 3.32 -13.19
CA MET A 1 10.58 3.63 -11.77
C MET A 1 11.49 2.54 -11.21
N ASP A 2 12.55 2.90 -10.48
CA ASP A 2 13.37 1.91 -9.73
C ASP A 2 12.75 1.67 -8.35
N ILE A 3 12.07 0.55 -8.18
CA ILE A 3 11.35 0.23 -6.93
C ILE A 3 12.27 0.08 -5.71
N ARG A 4 13.57 -0.20 -5.90
CA ARG A 4 14.53 -0.35 -4.80
C ARG A 4 14.73 0.94 -4.01
N LEU A 5 14.39 2.09 -4.62
CA LEU A 5 14.49 3.41 -4.01
C LEU A 5 13.24 3.80 -3.19
N LEU A 6 12.19 2.96 -3.18
CA LEU A 6 11.00 3.17 -2.36
C LEU A 6 11.23 2.98 -0.85
N SER A 7 12.38 2.41 -0.47
CA SER A 7 12.80 2.37 0.93
C SER A 7 14.31 2.48 1.06
N LYS A 8 14.74 3.22 2.09
CA LYS A 8 16.15 3.31 2.50
C LYS A 8 16.55 2.24 3.51
N SER A 9 15.57 1.52 4.07
CA SER A 9 15.78 0.61 5.19
C SER A 9 15.47 -0.83 4.89
N PHE A 10 14.63 -1.07 3.89
CA PHE A 10 14.18 -2.41 3.52
C PHE A 10 14.60 -2.74 2.11
N PHE A 11 14.94 -3.99 1.87
CA PHE A 11 15.10 -4.48 0.51
C PHE A 11 13.72 -4.53 -0.16
N VAL A 12 13.60 -3.93 -1.35
CA VAL A 12 12.32 -3.84 -2.07
C VAL A 12 12.40 -4.62 -3.38
N ARG A 13 11.40 -5.49 -3.61
CA ARG A 13 11.24 -6.20 -4.88
C ARG A 13 9.76 -6.33 -5.26
N ARG A 14 9.50 -6.59 -6.53
CA ARG A 14 8.16 -6.99 -6.98
C ARG A 14 7.78 -8.33 -6.35
N LEU A 15 6.51 -8.46 -6.03
CA LEU A 15 5.88 -9.71 -5.64
C LEU A 15 5.14 -10.28 -6.85
N GLY A 16 5.17 -11.60 -6.98
CA GLY A 16 4.49 -12.34 -8.02
C GLY A 16 3.67 -13.49 -7.46
N LEU A 17 3.12 -14.34 -8.34
CA LEU A 17 2.27 -15.47 -7.93
C LEU A 17 2.98 -16.47 -7.01
N ASP A 18 4.30 -16.59 -7.13
CA ASP A 18 5.12 -17.44 -6.26
C ASP A 18 5.21 -16.91 -4.81
N ASP A 19 4.83 -15.64 -4.59
CA ASP A 19 4.86 -14.99 -3.28
C ASP A 19 3.51 -15.04 -2.55
N VAL A 20 2.48 -15.61 -3.13
CA VAL A 20 1.12 -15.61 -2.55
C VAL A 20 1.10 -16.21 -1.14
N ASP A 21 1.90 -17.23 -0.88
CA ASP A 21 1.97 -17.88 0.43
C ASP A 21 2.52 -16.96 1.52
N ILE A 22 3.59 -16.23 1.24
CA ILE A 22 4.18 -15.29 2.21
C ILE A 22 3.31 -14.05 2.41
N ILE A 23 2.59 -13.61 1.38
CA ILE A 23 1.62 -12.51 1.49
C ILE A 23 0.44 -12.96 2.33
N TYR A 24 -0.10 -14.15 2.08
CA TYR A 24 -1.19 -14.72 2.88
C TYR A 24 -0.80 -14.82 4.35
N ASP A 25 0.43 -15.24 4.65
CA ASP A 25 0.94 -15.42 6.01
C ASP A 25 0.95 -14.12 6.84
N ILE A 26 1.23 -12.98 6.23
CA ILE A 26 1.15 -11.68 6.91
C ILE A 26 -0.28 -11.13 6.90
N SER A 27 -1.04 -11.38 5.85
CA SER A 27 -2.40 -10.83 5.68
C SER A 27 -3.40 -11.48 6.63
N CYS A 28 -3.39 -12.81 6.75
CA CYS A 28 -4.32 -13.55 7.61
C CYS A 28 -4.16 -13.23 9.11
N LYS A 29 -3.03 -12.66 9.52
CA LYS A 29 -2.77 -12.21 10.90
C LYS A 29 -3.25 -10.77 11.15
N ASN A 30 -3.64 -10.04 10.12
CA ASN A 30 -4.16 -8.67 10.20
C ASN A 30 -5.70 -8.68 10.33
N GLU A 31 -6.23 -9.34 11.35
CA GLU A 31 -7.67 -9.56 11.56
C GLU A 31 -8.46 -8.23 11.57
N ILE A 32 -7.95 -7.21 12.24
CA ILE A 32 -8.60 -5.89 12.33
C ILE A 32 -8.81 -5.28 10.94
N PHE A 33 -7.86 -5.44 10.01
CA PHE A 33 -8.04 -4.93 8.64
C PHE A 33 -9.26 -5.59 7.98
N TYR A 34 -9.38 -6.92 8.06
CA TYR A 34 -10.47 -7.67 7.42
C TYR A 34 -11.81 -7.58 8.16
N GLU A 35 -11.82 -7.14 9.42
CA GLU A 35 -13.06 -6.77 10.13
C GLU A 35 -13.78 -5.61 9.41
N TYR A 36 -13.02 -4.64 8.88
CA TYR A 36 -13.54 -3.48 8.16
C TYR A 36 -13.51 -3.63 6.64
N HIS A 37 -12.79 -4.62 6.12
CA HIS A 37 -12.64 -4.89 4.69
C HIS A 37 -12.99 -6.36 4.34
N PRO A 38 -14.26 -6.77 4.54
CA PRO A 38 -14.68 -8.13 4.20
C PRO A 38 -14.68 -8.37 2.67
N PRO A 39 -14.54 -9.63 2.21
CA PRO A 39 -14.38 -10.85 3.00
C PRO A 39 -12.97 -11.03 3.56
N PHE A 40 -12.81 -11.98 4.50
CA PHE A 40 -11.49 -12.35 5.01
C PHE A 40 -10.60 -12.88 3.88
N VAL A 41 -9.30 -12.60 3.97
CA VAL A 41 -8.32 -12.91 2.93
C VAL A 41 -8.27 -14.40 2.57
N THR A 42 -8.12 -14.66 1.30
CA THR A 42 -7.79 -15.98 0.74
C THR A 42 -6.59 -15.85 -0.20
N LYS A 43 -5.91 -16.95 -0.50
CA LYS A 43 -4.84 -16.93 -1.51
C LYS A 43 -5.35 -16.50 -2.88
N GLN A 44 -6.60 -16.85 -3.20
CA GLN A 44 -7.25 -16.44 -4.44
C GLN A 44 -7.49 -14.92 -4.46
N SER A 45 -8.00 -14.32 -3.38
CA SER A 45 -8.21 -12.87 -3.33
C SER A 45 -6.91 -12.09 -3.46
N ILE A 46 -5.79 -12.59 -2.92
CA ILE A 46 -4.46 -12.00 -3.13
C ILE A 46 -4.07 -12.01 -4.61
N THR A 47 -4.31 -13.13 -5.30
CA THR A 47 -4.04 -13.25 -6.74
C THR A 47 -4.91 -12.25 -7.53
N GLU A 48 -6.20 -12.17 -7.21
CA GLU A 48 -7.13 -11.22 -7.82
C GLU A 48 -6.70 -9.76 -7.58
N ASP A 49 -6.24 -9.42 -6.38
CA ASP A 49 -5.71 -8.07 -6.06
C ASP A 49 -4.44 -7.74 -6.86
N MET A 50 -3.55 -8.72 -7.04
CA MET A 50 -2.36 -8.55 -7.88
C MET A 50 -2.72 -8.25 -9.33
N GLU A 51 -3.76 -8.90 -9.84
CA GLU A 51 -4.22 -8.77 -11.24
C GLU A 51 -5.18 -7.59 -11.45
N ALA A 52 -5.82 -7.09 -10.39
CA ALA A 52 -6.77 -5.99 -10.50
C ALA A 52 -6.10 -4.71 -11.01
N LEU A 53 -6.70 -4.08 -11.99
CA LEU A 53 -6.27 -2.81 -12.55
C LEU A 53 -7.42 -1.79 -12.49
N PRO A 54 -7.16 -0.57 -12.04
CA PRO A 54 -8.15 0.49 -12.15
C PRO A 54 -8.36 0.91 -13.61
N PRO A 55 -9.46 1.59 -13.93
CA PRO A 55 -9.77 2.01 -15.29
C PRO A 55 -8.61 2.78 -15.95
N ASN A 56 -8.32 2.45 -17.20
CA ASN A 56 -7.29 3.08 -18.04
C ASN A 56 -5.85 2.90 -17.53
N LYS A 57 -5.59 1.87 -16.72
CA LYS A 57 -4.25 1.51 -16.27
C LYS A 57 -3.81 0.17 -16.83
N SER A 58 -2.49 -0.04 -16.88
CA SER A 58 -1.84 -1.26 -17.32
C SER A 58 -0.93 -1.82 -16.22
N TYR A 59 -0.40 -3.03 -16.44
CA TYR A 59 0.57 -3.63 -15.51
C TYR A 59 1.91 -2.87 -15.45
N ASP A 60 2.20 -2.02 -16.43
CA ASP A 60 3.37 -1.13 -16.39
C ASP A 60 3.21 -0.01 -15.36
N ASP A 61 1.96 0.36 -15.06
CA ASP A 61 1.61 1.40 -14.08
C ASP A 61 1.48 0.85 -12.66
N LYS A 62 1.31 -0.48 -12.50
CA LYS A 62 1.06 -1.14 -11.22
C LYS A 62 2.32 -1.79 -10.67
N TYR A 63 2.54 -1.57 -9.39
CA TYR A 63 3.68 -2.11 -8.65
C TYR A 63 3.18 -2.81 -7.39
N TYR A 64 2.99 -4.12 -7.46
CA TYR A 64 2.72 -4.94 -6.28
C TYR A 64 4.07 -5.37 -5.71
N ILE A 65 4.46 -4.79 -4.57
CA ILE A 65 5.83 -4.83 -4.04
C ILE A 65 5.88 -5.29 -2.60
N GLY A 66 6.98 -5.94 -2.24
CA GLY A 66 7.30 -6.34 -0.88
C GLY A 66 8.52 -5.60 -0.35
N PHE A 67 8.46 -5.26 0.93
CA PHE A 67 9.55 -4.72 1.72
C PHE A 67 10.09 -5.83 2.62
N PHE A 68 11.39 -6.09 2.56
CA PHE A 68 12.02 -7.23 3.22
C PHE A 68 13.13 -6.81 4.18
N GLU A 69 13.21 -7.52 5.29
CA GLU A 69 14.33 -7.50 6.23
C GLU A 69 14.83 -8.94 6.43
N ASN A 70 16.10 -9.23 6.14
CA ASN A 70 16.68 -10.56 6.27
C ASN A 70 15.80 -11.69 5.68
N ASN A 71 15.30 -11.51 4.47
CA ASN A 71 14.36 -12.40 3.77
C ASN A 71 12.95 -12.52 4.38
N THR A 72 12.63 -11.81 5.44
CA THR A 72 11.28 -11.75 6.00
C THR A 72 10.48 -10.65 5.33
N LEU A 73 9.27 -10.95 4.87
CA LEU A 73 8.34 -9.95 4.35
C LEU A 73 7.83 -9.11 5.51
N VAL A 74 8.25 -7.84 5.54
CA VAL A 74 7.89 -6.85 6.57
C VAL A 74 6.58 -6.16 6.24
N ALA A 75 6.39 -5.86 4.95
CA ALA A 75 5.17 -5.25 4.44
C ALA A 75 5.02 -5.53 2.94
N ASN A 76 3.78 -5.45 2.45
CA ASN A 76 3.51 -5.36 1.02
C ASN A 76 2.69 -4.11 0.70
N MET A 77 2.87 -3.61 -0.52
CA MET A 77 2.18 -2.42 -1.03
C MET A 77 1.72 -2.66 -2.45
N ASP A 78 0.49 -2.25 -2.76
CA ASP A 78 0.00 -2.05 -4.13
C ASP A 78 0.10 -0.56 -4.46
N LEU A 79 0.98 -0.20 -5.38
CA LEU A 79 1.23 1.17 -5.80
C LEU A 79 0.89 1.32 -7.27
N ILE A 80 0.03 2.26 -7.61
CA ILE A 80 -0.40 2.56 -8.98
C ILE A 80 0.02 3.98 -9.32
N LEU A 81 0.75 4.12 -10.40
CA LEU A 81 1.26 5.41 -10.85
C LEU A 81 0.27 6.10 -11.81
N ASP A 82 0.29 7.45 -11.75
CA ASP A 82 -0.55 8.31 -12.61
C ASP A 82 -2.04 7.94 -12.54
N TYR A 83 -2.55 7.68 -11.33
CA TYR A 83 -3.95 7.36 -11.06
C TYR A 83 -4.51 8.20 -9.89
N PRO A 84 -5.72 8.75 -10.00
CA PRO A 84 -6.66 8.72 -11.14
C PRO A 84 -6.25 9.62 -12.31
N THR A 85 -5.24 10.45 -12.14
CA THR A 85 -4.71 11.34 -13.17
C THR A 85 -3.18 11.41 -13.10
N GLU A 86 -2.57 11.95 -14.15
CA GLU A 86 -1.13 12.15 -14.24
C GLU A 86 -0.56 12.86 -13.00
N LYS A 87 0.63 12.45 -12.57
CA LYS A 87 1.36 12.96 -11.39
C LYS A 87 0.67 12.75 -10.04
N ILE A 88 -0.31 11.86 -9.99
CA ILE A 88 -0.87 11.33 -8.74
C ILE A 88 -0.50 9.84 -8.66
N ALA A 89 0.05 9.41 -7.53
CA ALA A 89 0.21 8.00 -7.22
C ALA A 89 -0.92 7.55 -6.29
N PHE A 90 -1.35 6.31 -6.42
CA PHE A 90 -2.38 5.73 -5.57
C PHE A 90 -1.85 4.49 -4.87
N ILE A 91 -1.98 4.45 -3.56
CA ILE A 91 -1.69 3.25 -2.78
C ILE A 91 -3.01 2.51 -2.58
N GLY A 92 -3.17 1.40 -3.29
CA GLY A 92 -4.34 0.52 -3.19
C GLY A 92 -4.34 -0.31 -1.91
N LEU A 93 -3.15 -0.75 -1.49
CA LEU A 93 -2.95 -1.52 -0.27
C LEU A 93 -1.59 -1.16 0.35
N LEU A 94 -1.54 -1.05 1.66
CA LEU A 94 -0.33 -1.16 2.46
C LEU A 94 -0.61 -2.05 3.67
N MET A 95 -0.05 -3.25 3.65
CA MET A 95 -0.18 -4.21 4.74
C MET A 95 1.17 -4.39 5.43
N VAL A 96 1.24 -4.12 6.73
CA VAL A 96 2.44 -4.32 7.55
C VAL A 96 2.29 -5.60 8.35
N ASN A 97 3.30 -6.46 8.32
CA ASN A 97 3.35 -7.66 9.14
C ASN A 97 3.15 -7.30 10.63
N ILE A 98 2.27 -8.00 11.30
CA ILE A 98 1.86 -7.70 12.69
C ILE A 98 3.05 -7.62 13.64
N LEU A 99 4.11 -8.41 13.40
CA LEU A 99 5.35 -8.41 14.20
C LEU A 99 6.14 -7.10 14.09
N TYR A 100 5.88 -6.30 13.06
CA TYR A 100 6.56 -5.03 12.77
C TYR A 100 5.66 -3.81 12.99
N GLN A 101 4.39 -4.02 13.33
CA GLN A 101 3.46 -2.94 13.64
C GLN A 101 3.82 -2.22 14.95
N ASN A 102 3.29 -1.01 15.12
CA ASN A 102 3.50 -0.15 16.30
C ASN A 102 4.95 0.29 16.57
N ASN A 103 5.89 -0.05 15.68
CA ASN A 103 7.30 0.33 15.75
C ASN A 103 7.70 1.39 14.71
N GLY A 104 6.72 2.09 14.13
CA GLY A 104 6.95 3.14 13.14
C GLY A 104 7.30 2.64 11.73
N VAL A 105 7.34 1.32 11.49
CA VAL A 105 7.74 0.72 10.21
C VAL A 105 6.86 1.18 9.07
N GLY A 106 5.54 1.13 9.22
CA GLY A 106 4.62 1.60 8.18
C GLY A 106 4.81 3.08 7.84
N SER A 107 4.96 3.95 8.86
CA SER A 107 5.22 5.38 8.66
C SER A 107 6.55 5.63 7.94
N LYS A 108 7.58 4.83 8.24
CA LYS A 108 8.87 4.92 7.57
C LYS A 108 8.78 4.55 6.09
N ILE A 109 8.08 3.45 5.77
CA ILE A 109 7.83 3.05 4.38
C ILE A 109 7.09 4.15 3.62
N VAL A 110 6.01 4.71 4.21
CA VAL A 110 5.26 5.81 3.60
C VAL A 110 6.15 7.03 3.38
N CYS A 111 6.96 7.42 4.36
CA CYS A 111 7.86 8.57 4.26
C CYS A 111 8.88 8.39 3.13
N ASP A 112 9.57 7.25 3.08
CA ASP A 112 10.57 6.94 2.04
C ASP A 112 9.91 6.95 0.65
N THR A 113 8.73 6.33 0.52
CA THR A 113 7.92 6.33 -0.72
C THR A 113 7.56 7.76 -1.15
N CYS A 114 7.10 8.61 -0.22
CA CYS A 114 6.76 10.01 -0.50
C CYS A 114 7.97 10.78 -1.02
N VAL A 115 9.13 10.64 -0.39
CA VAL A 115 10.37 11.31 -0.81
C VAL A 115 10.73 10.91 -2.23
N TYR A 116 10.75 9.62 -2.52
CA TYR A 116 11.13 9.13 -3.84
C TYR A 116 10.13 9.52 -4.93
N LEU A 117 8.83 9.42 -4.68
CA LEU A 117 7.82 9.84 -5.64
C LEU A 117 7.89 11.34 -5.92
N LYS A 118 8.18 12.16 -4.90
CA LYS A 118 8.42 13.60 -5.08
C LYS A 118 9.62 13.87 -6.00
N GLU A 119 10.73 13.13 -5.83
CA GLU A 119 11.92 13.23 -6.70
C GLU A 119 11.61 12.87 -8.16
N LEU A 120 10.68 11.92 -8.37
CA LEU A 120 10.17 11.55 -9.70
C LEU A 120 9.17 12.57 -10.28
N GLY A 121 8.84 13.62 -9.52
CA GLY A 121 7.96 14.71 -9.95
C GLY A 121 6.48 14.46 -9.72
N TYR A 122 6.10 13.42 -8.95
CA TYR A 122 4.73 13.25 -8.48
C TYR A 122 4.36 14.41 -7.55
N LYS A 123 3.09 14.79 -7.56
CA LYS A 123 2.58 15.93 -6.79
C LYS A 123 1.74 15.50 -5.59
N LYS A 124 1.14 14.32 -5.67
CA LYS A 124 0.19 13.83 -4.68
C LYS A 124 0.27 12.32 -4.58
N ILE A 125 -0.07 11.83 -3.38
CA ILE A 125 -0.37 10.42 -3.15
C ILE A 125 -1.79 10.33 -2.61
N ARG A 126 -2.56 9.37 -3.10
CA ARG A 126 -3.89 9.04 -2.62
C ARG A 126 -3.96 7.63 -2.08
N VAL A 127 -4.91 7.42 -1.17
CA VAL A 127 -5.27 6.11 -0.61
C VAL A 127 -6.78 6.01 -0.46
N GLY A 128 -7.30 4.79 -0.57
CA GLY A 128 -8.66 4.46 -0.16
C GLY A 128 -8.65 3.87 1.25
N VAL A 129 -9.55 4.31 2.10
CA VAL A 129 -9.67 3.86 3.50
C VAL A 129 -11.12 3.54 3.82
N ASP A 130 -11.40 2.34 4.34
CA ASP A 130 -12.74 1.97 4.77
C ASP A 130 -13.22 2.94 5.86
N LYS A 131 -14.44 3.46 5.70
CA LYS A 131 -14.96 4.56 6.54
C LYS A 131 -14.95 4.27 8.02
N GLU A 132 -15.26 3.03 8.37
CA GLU A 132 -15.41 2.60 9.75
C GLU A 132 -14.10 2.03 10.34
N ASN A 133 -12.98 2.09 9.59
CA ASN A 133 -11.69 1.62 10.07
C ASN A 133 -10.91 2.76 10.76
N PRO A 134 -11.02 2.91 12.09
CA PRO A 134 -10.36 3.99 12.82
C PRO A 134 -8.83 3.82 12.86
N GLN A 135 -8.33 2.59 12.84
CA GLN A 135 -6.90 2.29 12.83
C GLN A 135 -6.26 2.81 11.53
N SER A 136 -6.87 2.50 10.39
CA SER A 136 -6.39 2.93 9.08
C SER A 136 -6.48 4.44 8.93
N THR A 137 -7.62 5.02 9.30
CA THR A 137 -7.83 6.48 9.26
C THR A 137 -6.81 7.22 10.13
N TYR A 138 -6.55 6.73 11.35
CA TYR A 138 -5.54 7.30 12.24
C TYR A 138 -4.13 7.17 11.63
N PHE A 139 -3.78 6.00 11.10
CA PHE A 139 -2.47 5.77 10.49
C PHE A 139 -2.18 6.76 9.35
N TRP A 140 -3.11 6.91 8.40
CA TRP A 140 -2.93 7.80 7.27
C TRP A 140 -2.94 9.27 7.69
N SER A 141 -3.83 9.66 8.61
CA SER A 141 -3.86 11.04 9.15
C SER A 141 -2.56 11.41 9.87
N LYS A 142 -2.00 10.49 10.68
CA LYS A 142 -0.70 10.67 11.34
C LYS A 142 0.44 10.86 10.34
N ASN A 143 0.35 10.27 9.16
CA ASN A 143 1.32 10.43 8.07
C ASN A 143 1.00 11.62 7.14
N GLY A 144 0.10 12.53 7.55
CA GLY A 144 -0.17 13.80 6.87
C GLY A 144 -1.24 13.74 5.79
N PHE A 145 -1.88 12.60 5.57
CA PHE A 145 -2.98 12.48 4.63
C PHE A 145 -4.25 13.12 5.20
N LYS A 146 -5.03 13.75 4.33
CA LYS A 146 -6.31 14.39 4.67
C LYS A 146 -7.43 13.81 3.83
N ILE A 147 -8.60 13.62 4.42
CA ILE A 147 -9.80 13.19 3.70
C ILE A 147 -10.18 14.28 2.69
N ILE A 148 -10.32 13.90 1.44
CA ILE A 148 -10.75 14.78 0.34
C ILE A 148 -12.09 14.37 -0.27
N SER A 149 -12.56 13.15 0.00
CA SER A 149 -13.85 12.66 -0.47
C SER A 149 -14.32 11.50 0.41
N GLU A 150 -15.63 11.45 0.64
CA GLU A 150 -16.30 10.42 1.44
C GLU A 150 -17.46 9.83 0.61
N LYS A 151 -17.19 8.70 -0.08
CA LYS A 151 -18.20 7.97 -0.87
C LYS A 151 -18.43 6.58 -0.29
N GLU A 152 -18.11 5.52 -1.02
CA GLU A 152 -18.12 4.13 -0.49
C GLU A 152 -16.99 3.96 0.53
N TYR A 153 -15.84 4.58 0.27
CA TYR A 153 -14.70 4.67 1.18
C TYR A 153 -14.19 6.12 1.23
N ASN A 154 -13.42 6.42 2.24
CA ASN A 154 -12.73 7.70 2.35
C ASN A 154 -11.56 7.72 1.38
N VAL A 155 -11.50 8.71 0.50
CA VAL A 155 -10.27 9.01 -0.24
C VAL A 155 -9.47 10.00 0.57
N MET A 156 -8.24 9.62 0.91
CA MET A 156 -7.30 10.50 1.60
C MET A 156 -6.14 10.87 0.67
N GLU A 157 -5.64 12.08 0.79
CA GLU A 157 -4.60 12.65 -0.08
C GLU A 157 -3.50 13.31 0.73
N LEU A 158 -2.25 13.09 0.31
CA LEU A 158 -1.08 13.85 0.74
C LEU A 158 -0.51 14.62 -0.44
N VAL A 159 -0.21 15.91 -0.25
CA VAL A 159 0.54 16.75 -1.19
C VAL A 159 2.03 16.58 -0.90
N LEU A 160 2.83 16.25 -1.94
CA LEU A 160 4.27 15.97 -1.85
C LEU A 160 5.14 17.23 -1.90
#